data_8fd2349fc8e86e358ab66d708767820e
#
_entry.id   8fd2349fc8e86e358ab66d708767820e
#
_cell.length_a   1.000
_cell.length_b   1.000
_cell.length_c   1.000
_cell.angle_alpha   90.00
_cell.angle_beta   90.00
_cell.angle_gamma   90.00
#
_symmetry.space_group_name_H-M   'P 1'
#
loop_
_entity.id
_entity.type
_entity.pdbx_description
1 polymer ?
#
loop_
_entity_poly.entity_id
_entity_poly.type
_entity_poly.pdbx_seq_one_letter_code
_entity_poly.pdbx_strand_id
1 'polypeptide(L)'
;MIKGLLSFTGRYRILHLTWFAFFLTFVCWFNFVPFATTVAKQLALTDIQVKTIAICNLALTIPARIIIGMLLDKFGPKVTFSSLLVFAIVPCFGTALAQDFNQLVISRLLMGLVGAGFVVGIRMVAEWFEPKEIGFAEGIYGGWGNFGAFGAKFGLPLVAMSLAGAVGGASGWRWTIALTGIITAIYGIIYYNNAQDTPDGVAYLKPKKASALEVTSIRSFWAMMVMNLGLIGALELLTWQLFNVKFLSETAMWIVGLLIALLYAYQSYQAWQVNRELLQNHRTYDSKSRYQFRQVALLEFSYVVSFGAELATVSMLPTFFEKTFGLEATIASLLAASYSFLNFGSRPSGGIISDRLGSRKWAMVFFCMGIGFSYLVVSKIDSSWAIGGAVVAVMSSAYFAQSGCGATFSMVPLIKREVTGQISGNVGAYGNFGGVVYLTILSFSNSSTFFAVMGTMALICGFLCSFFLLEPKLQHKAIPEDMVATIG
;
A
#
# COMPACT_ATOMS: atom_id res chain seq x y z
N MET A 1 -24.23 -9.22 -3.44
CA MET A 1 -23.02 -8.39 -3.42
C MET A 1 -22.80 -7.62 -4.74
N ILE A 2 -22.57 -8.27 -5.88
CA ILE A 2 -22.26 -7.58 -7.16
C ILE A 2 -23.40 -6.63 -7.60
N LYS A 3 -24.66 -7.01 -7.48
CA LYS A 3 -25.81 -6.11 -7.77
C LYS A 3 -25.81 -4.85 -6.91
N GLY A 4 -25.26 -4.89 -5.70
CA GLY A 4 -25.15 -3.74 -4.81
C GLY A 4 -24.14 -2.69 -5.27
N LEU A 5 -23.13 -3.07 -6.10
CA LEU A 5 -22.15 -2.12 -6.64
C LEU A 5 -22.79 -1.06 -7.58
N LEU A 6 -23.99 -1.29 -8.09
CA LEU A 6 -24.71 -0.30 -8.87
C LEU A 6 -25.53 0.67 -7.99
N SER A 7 -25.55 0.43 -6.67
CA SER A 7 -26.27 1.26 -5.71
C SER A 7 -25.37 2.34 -5.12
N PHE A 8 -25.87 3.57 -5.02
CA PHE A 8 -25.22 4.71 -4.36
C PHE A 8 -25.89 5.05 -3.02
N THR A 9 -26.41 4.03 -2.30
CA THR A 9 -27.05 4.19 -0.99
C THR A 9 -26.38 3.34 0.08
N GLY A 10 -26.53 3.72 1.35
CA GLY A 10 -26.03 3.00 2.51
C GLY A 10 -24.54 2.65 2.41
N ARG A 11 -24.19 1.40 2.74
CA ARG A 11 -22.78 0.91 2.75
C ARG A 11 -22.07 1.00 1.39
N TYR A 12 -22.80 0.83 0.28
CA TYR A 12 -22.21 0.94 -1.05
C TYR A 12 -21.85 2.39 -1.42
N ARG A 13 -22.64 3.39 -0.97
CA ARG A 13 -22.27 4.81 -1.10
C ARG A 13 -20.94 5.08 -0.41
N ILE A 14 -20.74 4.58 0.81
CA ILE A 14 -19.48 4.74 1.54
C ILE A 14 -18.33 4.03 0.82
N LEU A 15 -18.55 2.82 0.32
CA LEU A 15 -17.56 2.09 -0.46
C LEU A 15 -17.13 2.92 -1.70
N HIS A 16 -18.10 3.49 -2.45
CA HIS A 16 -17.82 4.31 -3.64
C HIS A 16 -17.07 5.59 -3.30
N LEU A 17 -17.47 6.29 -2.27
CA LEU A 17 -16.74 7.47 -1.80
C LEU A 17 -15.29 7.10 -1.41
N THR A 18 -15.11 5.97 -0.74
CA THR A 18 -13.84 5.58 -0.16
C THR A 18 -12.85 5.02 -1.20
N TRP A 19 -13.31 4.17 -2.15
CA TRP A 19 -12.40 3.69 -3.19
C TRP A 19 -12.00 4.83 -4.15
N PHE A 20 -12.89 5.79 -4.43
CA PHE A 20 -12.56 6.93 -5.28
C PHE A 20 -11.58 7.90 -4.58
N ALA A 21 -11.71 8.09 -3.26
CA ALA A 21 -10.70 8.79 -2.46
C ALA A 21 -9.32 8.13 -2.61
N PHE A 22 -9.29 6.81 -2.51
CA PHE A 22 -8.05 6.04 -2.66
C PHE A 22 -7.50 6.10 -4.10
N PHE A 23 -8.36 6.03 -5.11
CA PHE A 23 -8.00 6.23 -6.52
C PHE A 23 -7.28 7.59 -6.72
N LEU A 24 -7.82 8.66 -6.17
CA LEU A 24 -7.20 9.99 -6.28
C LEU A 24 -5.86 10.07 -5.55
N THR A 25 -5.71 9.46 -4.36
CA THR A 25 -4.41 9.39 -3.68
C THR A 25 -3.38 8.64 -4.53
N PHE A 26 -3.78 7.58 -5.23
CA PHE A 26 -2.90 6.83 -6.13
C PHE A 26 -2.56 7.60 -7.39
N VAL A 27 -3.50 8.34 -7.97
CA VAL A 27 -3.20 9.27 -9.07
C VAL A 27 -2.14 10.28 -8.63
N CYS A 28 -2.29 10.91 -7.46
CA CYS A 28 -1.29 11.85 -6.93
C CYS A 28 0.06 11.15 -6.65
N TRP A 29 0.04 9.96 -6.05
CA TRP A 29 1.25 9.24 -5.68
C TRP A 29 2.10 8.86 -6.90
N PHE A 30 1.45 8.54 -8.02
CA PHE A 30 2.10 8.15 -9.27
C PHE A 30 2.13 9.25 -10.35
N ASN A 31 1.72 10.48 -10.06
CA ASN A 31 1.61 11.57 -11.03
C ASN A 31 2.94 12.02 -11.66
N PHE A 32 4.07 11.74 -11.03
CA PHE A 32 5.41 12.02 -11.54
C PHE A 32 5.86 11.00 -12.60
N VAL A 33 5.45 9.74 -12.44
CA VAL A 33 5.98 8.60 -13.23
C VAL A 33 5.88 8.81 -14.75
N PRO A 34 4.75 9.24 -15.31
CA PRO A 34 4.64 9.44 -16.77
C PRO A 34 5.49 10.59 -17.31
N PHE A 35 5.94 11.48 -16.43
CA PHE A 35 6.73 12.67 -16.79
C PHE A 35 8.21 12.56 -16.40
N ALA A 36 8.64 11.44 -15.82
CA ALA A 36 9.98 11.28 -15.25
C ALA A 36 11.09 11.62 -16.27
N THR A 37 10.98 11.14 -17.51
CA THR A 37 11.94 11.42 -18.59
C THR A 37 11.94 12.90 -19.01
N THR A 38 10.75 13.51 -19.11
CA THR A 38 10.60 14.93 -19.45
C THR A 38 11.23 15.81 -18.37
N VAL A 39 10.93 15.51 -17.10
CA VAL A 39 11.48 16.23 -15.94
C VAL A 39 12.99 16.04 -15.86
N ALA A 40 13.48 14.82 -16.08
CA ALA A 40 14.92 14.52 -16.09
C ALA A 40 15.66 15.37 -17.13
N LYS A 41 15.11 15.50 -18.34
CA LYS A 41 15.70 16.36 -19.40
C LYS A 41 15.65 17.84 -19.04
N GLN A 42 14.53 18.33 -18.49
CA GLN A 42 14.36 19.76 -18.17
C GLN A 42 15.20 20.21 -17.00
N LEU A 43 15.39 19.36 -15.99
CA LEU A 43 16.14 19.67 -14.77
C LEU A 43 17.56 19.07 -14.78
N ALA A 44 18.02 18.54 -15.93
CA ALA A 44 19.32 17.90 -16.11
C ALA A 44 19.64 16.84 -15.03
N LEU A 45 18.64 15.98 -14.71
CA LEU A 45 18.80 14.94 -13.70
C LEU A 45 19.53 13.72 -14.26
N THR A 46 20.37 13.11 -13.44
CA THR A 46 21.01 11.83 -13.75
C THR A 46 20.04 10.67 -13.53
N ASP A 47 20.29 9.51 -14.16
CA ASP A 47 19.49 8.29 -13.96
C ASP A 47 19.42 7.86 -12.50
N ILE A 48 20.51 8.04 -11.74
CA ILE A 48 20.55 7.73 -10.31
C ILE A 48 19.62 8.65 -9.53
N GLN A 49 19.58 9.94 -9.88
CA GLN A 49 18.69 10.91 -9.23
C GLN A 49 17.21 10.58 -9.52
N VAL A 50 16.86 10.20 -10.73
CA VAL A 50 15.49 9.78 -11.08
C VAL A 50 15.07 8.55 -10.29
N LYS A 51 15.94 7.53 -10.20
CA LYS A 51 15.70 6.33 -9.37
C LYS A 51 15.53 6.68 -7.90
N THR A 52 16.36 7.61 -7.38
CA THR A 52 16.26 8.06 -5.98
C THR A 52 14.93 8.76 -5.70
N ILE A 53 14.43 9.59 -6.62
CA ILE A 53 13.10 10.22 -6.51
C ILE A 53 12.01 9.15 -6.37
N ALA A 54 12.08 8.07 -7.14
CA ALA A 54 11.13 6.95 -7.04
C ALA A 54 11.21 6.24 -5.67
N ILE A 55 12.41 6.03 -5.14
CA ILE A 55 12.62 5.44 -3.81
C ILE A 55 12.06 6.37 -2.71
N CYS A 56 12.31 7.68 -2.79
CA CYS A 56 11.77 8.67 -1.84
C CYS A 56 10.24 8.58 -1.74
N ASN A 57 9.58 8.42 -2.87
CA ASN A 57 8.12 8.30 -2.94
C ASN A 57 7.57 7.07 -2.21
N LEU A 58 8.34 5.97 -2.17
CA LEU A 58 7.92 4.71 -1.55
C LEU A 58 8.36 4.61 -0.08
N ALA A 59 9.58 5.00 0.23
CA ALA A 59 10.19 4.71 1.51
C ALA A 59 9.52 5.46 2.66
N LEU A 60 9.19 6.75 2.51
CA LEU A 60 8.52 7.50 3.56
C LEU A 60 7.06 7.05 3.78
N THR A 61 6.48 6.33 2.82
CA THR A 61 5.16 5.70 3.02
C THR A 61 5.20 4.61 4.10
N ILE A 62 6.37 4.01 4.38
CA ILE A 62 6.54 3.00 5.43
C ILE A 62 6.12 3.57 6.80
N PRO A 63 6.81 4.57 7.38
CA PRO A 63 6.40 5.15 8.66
C PRO A 63 5.04 5.86 8.57
N ALA A 64 4.71 6.45 7.42
CA ALA A 64 3.44 7.12 7.22
C ALA A 64 2.24 6.18 7.41
N ARG A 65 2.27 4.96 6.90
CA ARG A 65 1.19 3.98 7.08
C ARG A 65 0.97 3.60 8.54
N ILE A 66 2.03 3.50 9.32
CA ILE A 66 1.94 3.22 10.77
C ILE A 66 1.32 4.40 11.50
N ILE A 67 1.81 5.61 11.24
CA ILE A 67 1.30 6.84 11.86
C ILE A 67 -0.16 7.08 11.47
N ILE A 68 -0.50 6.98 10.21
CA ILE A 68 -1.88 7.13 9.72
C ILE A 68 -2.78 6.05 10.33
N GLY A 69 -2.30 4.81 10.48
CA GLY A 69 -3.04 3.75 11.17
C GLY A 69 -3.38 4.09 12.62
N MET A 70 -2.44 4.69 13.35
CA MET A 70 -2.68 5.16 14.73
C MET A 70 -3.65 6.35 14.78
N LEU A 71 -3.48 7.33 13.87
CA LEU A 71 -4.37 8.49 13.76
C LEU A 71 -5.79 8.07 13.39
N LEU A 72 -5.92 7.11 12.49
CA LEU A 72 -7.17 6.52 12.05
C LEU A 72 -7.95 5.89 13.20
N ASP A 73 -7.28 5.08 14.03
CA ASP A 73 -7.91 4.46 15.20
C ASP A 73 -8.34 5.51 16.24
N LYS A 74 -7.62 6.63 16.33
CA LYS A 74 -7.92 7.73 17.27
C LYS A 74 -9.03 8.66 16.79
N PHE A 75 -8.97 9.10 15.53
CA PHE A 75 -9.83 10.18 14.99
C PHE A 75 -10.96 9.69 14.09
N GLY A 76 -10.88 8.45 13.64
CA GLY A 76 -11.81 7.86 12.68
C GLY A 76 -11.39 8.04 11.22
N PRO A 77 -11.93 7.21 10.32
CA PRO A 77 -11.57 7.23 8.91
C PRO A 77 -12.02 8.47 8.16
N LYS A 78 -13.18 9.05 8.48
CA LYS A 78 -13.70 10.26 7.84
C LYS A 78 -12.72 11.42 7.92
N VAL A 79 -12.32 11.79 9.14
CA VAL A 79 -11.42 12.92 9.40
C VAL A 79 -10.03 12.64 8.84
N THR A 80 -9.50 11.45 9.10
CA THR A 80 -8.14 11.06 8.69
C THR A 80 -8.00 11.07 7.17
N PHE A 81 -8.97 10.51 6.43
CA PHE A 81 -8.89 10.49 4.96
C PHE A 81 -9.08 11.89 4.36
N SER A 82 -10.05 12.64 4.83
CA SER A 82 -10.29 14.01 4.35
C SER A 82 -9.07 14.89 4.53
N SER A 83 -8.42 14.83 5.71
CA SER A 83 -7.21 15.60 5.99
C SER A 83 -6.05 15.19 5.06
N LEU A 84 -5.91 13.89 4.77
CA LEU A 84 -4.87 13.39 3.88
C LEU A 84 -5.10 13.81 2.43
N LEU A 85 -6.35 13.78 1.96
CA LEU A 85 -6.73 14.23 0.61
C LEU A 85 -6.48 15.73 0.43
N VAL A 86 -6.83 16.55 1.42
CA VAL A 86 -6.53 18.00 1.39
C VAL A 86 -5.02 18.24 1.44
N PHE A 87 -4.28 17.50 2.28
CA PHE A 87 -2.83 17.60 2.36
C PHE A 87 -2.13 17.30 1.02
N ALA A 88 -2.70 16.44 0.15
CA ALA A 88 -2.10 16.05 -1.13
C ALA A 88 -1.79 17.26 -2.04
N ILE A 89 -2.47 18.40 -1.87
CA ILE A 89 -2.19 19.62 -2.62
C ILE A 89 -0.75 20.10 -2.40
N VAL A 90 -0.22 19.98 -1.18
CA VAL A 90 1.11 20.46 -0.81
C VAL A 90 2.22 19.77 -1.62
N PRO A 91 2.37 18.42 -1.60
CA PRO A 91 3.40 17.78 -2.40
C PRO A 91 3.14 17.84 -3.91
N CYS A 92 1.89 17.98 -4.37
CA CYS A 92 1.60 18.16 -5.78
C CYS A 92 2.12 19.53 -6.27
N PHE A 93 1.83 20.61 -5.55
CA PHE A 93 2.37 21.93 -5.88
C PHE A 93 3.88 21.98 -5.69
N GLY A 94 4.42 21.37 -4.63
CA GLY A 94 5.86 21.26 -4.43
C GLY A 94 6.56 20.59 -5.62
N THR A 95 6.01 19.50 -6.17
CA THR A 95 6.53 18.85 -7.38
C THR A 95 6.36 19.73 -8.63
N ALA A 96 5.19 20.36 -8.80
CA ALA A 96 4.90 21.20 -9.96
C ALA A 96 5.78 22.45 -10.03
N LEU A 97 6.14 23.03 -8.91
CA LEU A 97 6.95 24.24 -8.80
C LEU A 97 8.46 23.96 -8.71
N ALA A 98 8.86 22.69 -8.55
CA ALA A 98 10.28 22.34 -8.38
C ALA A 98 11.15 22.80 -9.56
N GLN A 99 12.30 23.38 -9.22
CA GLN A 99 13.30 23.87 -10.18
C GLN A 99 14.58 23.05 -10.18
N ASP A 100 14.78 22.21 -9.17
CA ASP A 100 15.97 21.39 -9.00
C ASP A 100 15.66 20.02 -8.36
N PHE A 101 16.69 19.17 -8.29
CA PHE A 101 16.62 17.85 -7.70
C PHE A 101 16.18 17.86 -6.22
N ASN A 102 16.70 18.81 -5.43
CA ASN A 102 16.45 18.86 -3.99
C ASN A 102 14.97 19.16 -3.69
N GLN A 103 14.38 20.10 -4.41
CA GLN A 103 12.97 20.44 -4.29
C GLN A 103 12.08 19.26 -4.70
N LEU A 104 12.46 18.51 -5.75
CA LEU A 104 11.76 17.28 -6.13
C LEU A 104 11.86 16.22 -5.04
N VAL A 105 13.03 15.98 -4.46
CA VAL A 105 13.21 15.02 -3.37
C VAL A 105 12.30 15.34 -2.19
N ILE A 106 12.29 16.59 -1.72
CA ILE A 106 11.44 17.03 -0.60
C ILE A 106 9.96 16.79 -0.93
N SER A 107 9.54 17.23 -2.12
CA SER A 107 8.13 17.06 -2.54
C SER A 107 7.73 15.60 -2.63
N ARG A 108 8.60 14.71 -3.13
CA ARG A 108 8.32 13.28 -3.27
C ARG A 108 8.38 12.53 -1.93
N LEU A 109 9.22 12.96 -1.00
CA LEU A 109 9.17 12.48 0.39
C LEU A 109 7.81 12.82 1.04
N LEU A 110 7.33 14.06 0.90
CA LEU A 110 6.00 14.46 1.40
C LEU A 110 4.86 13.71 0.70
N MET A 111 5.01 13.40 -0.61
CA MET A 111 4.05 12.58 -1.35
C MET A 111 3.94 11.16 -0.78
N GLY A 112 4.99 10.62 -0.19
CA GLY A 112 4.96 9.35 0.52
C GLY A 112 3.89 9.29 1.62
N LEU A 113 3.55 10.42 2.26
CA LEU A 113 2.45 10.49 3.24
C LEU A 113 1.09 10.24 2.58
N VAL A 114 0.88 10.76 1.36
CA VAL A 114 -0.36 10.56 0.60
C VAL A 114 -0.54 9.08 0.23
N GLY A 115 0.56 8.36 -0.06
CA GLY A 115 0.55 6.92 -0.32
C GLY A 115 0.07 6.07 0.86
N ALA A 116 0.01 6.64 2.08
CA ALA A 116 -0.55 5.97 3.24
C ALA A 116 -2.09 5.93 3.28
N GLY A 117 -2.79 6.62 2.37
CA GLY A 117 -4.26 6.65 2.31
C GLY A 117 -4.93 5.28 2.24
N PHE A 118 -4.22 4.27 1.72
CA PHE A 118 -4.71 2.90 1.65
C PHE A 118 -5.27 2.36 2.98
N VAL A 119 -4.57 2.57 4.09
CA VAL A 119 -4.95 1.98 5.39
C VAL A 119 -6.25 2.57 5.94
N VAL A 120 -6.61 3.79 5.51
CA VAL A 120 -7.82 4.47 6.00
C VAL A 120 -9.09 3.77 5.52
N GLY A 121 -9.13 3.43 4.24
CA GLY A 121 -10.31 2.77 3.69
C GLY A 121 -10.48 1.33 4.16
N ILE A 122 -9.39 0.62 4.49
CA ILE A 122 -9.47 -0.71 5.12
C ILE A 122 -10.32 -0.63 6.41
N ARG A 123 -10.07 0.35 7.26
CA ARG A 123 -10.86 0.55 8.47
C ARG A 123 -12.29 0.97 8.15
N MET A 124 -12.48 1.90 7.20
CA MET A 124 -13.82 2.36 6.78
C MET A 124 -14.66 1.19 6.30
N VAL A 125 -14.13 0.36 5.40
CA VAL A 125 -14.83 -0.83 4.86
C VAL A 125 -15.17 -1.81 5.98
N ALA A 126 -14.24 -2.06 6.92
CA ALA A 126 -14.45 -2.94 8.06
C ALA A 126 -15.58 -2.48 9.00
N GLU A 127 -15.84 -1.16 9.09
CA GLU A 127 -16.95 -0.63 9.87
C GLU A 127 -18.32 -0.80 9.18
N TRP A 128 -18.36 -0.81 7.86
CA TRP A 128 -19.61 -0.81 7.09
C TRP A 128 -20.03 -2.18 6.57
N PHE A 129 -19.08 -3.13 6.41
CA PHE A 129 -19.38 -4.45 5.84
C PHE A 129 -19.29 -5.54 6.89
N GLU A 130 -20.09 -6.60 6.69
CA GLU A 130 -20.07 -7.78 7.55
C GLU A 130 -18.82 -8.63 7.31
N PRO A 131 -18.34 -9.39 8.32
CA PRO A 131 -17.15 -10.23 8.20
C PRO A 131 -17.16 -11.20 7.00
N LYS A 132 -18.34 -11.70 6.60
CA LYS A 132 -18.49 -12.61 5.46
C LYS A 132 -18.35 -11.96 4.09
N GLU A 133 -18.45 -10.62 4.02
CA GLU A 133 -18.39 -9.82 2.78
C GLU A 133 -17.15 -8.93 2.72
N ILE A 134 -16.30 -8.98 3.74
CA ILE A 134 -15.18 -8.06 3.90
C ILE A 134 -14.16 -8.23 2.78
N GLY A 135 -13.88 -9.44 2.35
CA GLY A 135 -12.95 -9.72 1.26
C GLY A 135 -13.41 -9.12 -0.06
N PHE A 136 -14.71 -9.23 -0.37
CA PHE A 136 -15.30 -8.58 -1.54
C PHE A 136 -15.16 -7.06 -1.47
N ALA A 137 -15.55 -6.44 -0.35
CA ALA A 137 -15.55 -4.99 -0.20
C ALA A 137 -14.13 -4.41 -0.18
N GLU A 138 -13.18 -5.06 0.52
CA GLU A 138 -11.77 -4.70 0.53
C GLU A 138 -11.11 -4.91 -0.84
N GLY A 139 -11.51 -5.96 -1.55
CA GLY A 139 -11.05 -6.23 -2.91
C GLY A 139 -11.46 -5.10 -3.88
N ILE A 140 -12.72 -4.63 -3.82
CA ILE A 140 -13.22 -3.50 -4.60
C ILE A 140 -12.48 -2.21 -4.18
N TYR A 141 -12.42 -1.92 -2.89
CA TYR A 141 -11.71 -0.75 -2.38
C TYR A 141 -10.25 -0.72 -2.86
N GLY A 142 -9.51 -1.80 -2.60
CA GLY A 142 -8.10 -1.89 -2.94
C GLY A 142 -7.85 -1.95 -4.45
N GLY A 143 -8.66 -2.72 -5.20
CA GLY A 143 -8.49 -2.90 -6.64
C GLY A 143 -8.80 -1.63 -7.43
N TRP A 144 -9.96 -1.03 -7.19
CA TRP A 144 -10.39 0.17 -7.88
C TRP A 144 -9.60 1.41 -7.45
N GLY A 145 -9.16 1.46 -6.20
CA GLY A 145 -8.24 2.51 -5.74
C GLY A 145 -6.86 2.41 -6.41
N ASN A 146 -6.23 1.22 -6.41
CA ASN A 146 -4.92 1.01 -7.07
C ASN A 146 -4.97 1.22 -8.60
N PHE A 147 -6.13 1.10 -9.22
CA PHE A 147 -6.33 1.45 -10.62
C PHE A 147 -5.99 2.93 -10.92
N GLY A 148 -5.91 3.78 -9.89
CA GLY A 148 -5.40 5.15 -10.00
C GLY A 148 -3.97 5.22 -10.56
N ALA A 149 -3.12 4.20 -10.36
CA ALA A 149 -1.80 4.12 -10.97
C ALA A 149 -1.87 3.96 -12.51
N PHE A 150 -2.84 3.20 -13.02
CA PHE A 150 -3.13 3.14 -14.45
C PHE A 150 -3.67 4.50 -14.94
N GLY A 151 -4.62 5.10 -14.20
CA GLY A 151 -5.17 6.43 -14.49
C GLY A 151 -4.08 7.49 -14.59
N ALA A 152 -3.08 7.45 -13.71
CA ALA A 152 -1.95 8.36 -13.77
C ALA A 152 -1.09 8.13 -15.03
N LYS A 153 -0.73 6.89 -15.34
CA LYS A 153 0.15 6.58 -16.48
C LYS A 153 -0.51 6.81 -17.84
N PHE A 154 -1.80 6.56 -17.94
CA PHE A 154 -2.55 6.70 -19.19
C PHE A 154 -3.21 8.08 -19.32
N GLY A 155 -3.88 8.56 -18.28
CA GLY A 155 -4.69 9.79 -18.34
C GLY A 155 -3.88 11.08 -18.26
N LEU A 156 -2.88 11.15 -17.36
CA LEU A 156 -2.15 12.39 -17.14
C LEU A 156 -1.34 12.88 -18.35
N PRO A 157 -0.71 12.04 -19.19
CA PRO A 157 -0.09 12.50 -20.42
C PRO A 157 -1.07 13.18 -21.37
N LEU A 158 -2.29 12.66 -21.50
CA LEU A 158 -3.34 13.26 -22.35
C LEU A 158 -3.76 14.64 -21.82
N VAL A 159 -3.92 14.77 -20.50
CA VAL A 159 -4.20 16.06 -19.86
C VAL A 159 -3.04 17.02 -20.08
N ALA A 160 -1.79 16.57 -19.94
CA ALA A 160 -0.61 17.40 -20.15
C ALA A 160 -0.51 17.90 -21.59
N MET A 161 -0.82 17.07 -22.58
CA MET A 161 -0.86 17.47 -24.00
C MET A 161 -1.92 18.54 -24.25
N SER A 162 -3.12 18.38 -23.70
CA SER A 162 -4.19 19.36 -23.82
C SER A 162 -3.83 20.69 -23.17
N LEU A 163 -3.23 20.67 -21.97
CA LEU A 163 -2.77 21.87 -21.27
C LEU A 163 -1.57 22.50 -21.96
N ALA A 164 -0.65 21.74 -22.56
CA ALA A 164 0.49 22.25 -23.29
C ALA A 164 0.07 23.13 -24.47
N GLY A 165 -1.01 22.77 -25.16
CA GLY A 165 -1.60 23.60 -26.22
C GLY A 165 -2.16 24.93 -25.72
N ALA A 166 -2.66 24.98 -24.47
CA ALA A 166 -3.27 26.17 -23.88
C ALA A 166 -2.27 27.10 -23.16
N VAL A 167 -1.20 26.54 -22.55
CA VAL A 167 -0.30 27.28 -21.63
C VAL A 167 1.15 27.38 -22.16
N GLY A 168 1.42 26.82 -23.35
CA GLY A 168 2.75 26.86 -23.99
C GLY A 168 3.66 25.69 -23.60
N GLY A 169 3.77 24.73 -24.50
CA GLY A 169 4.74 23.64 -24.71
C GLY A 169 5.29 22.91 -23.48
N ALA A 170 6.40 23.36 -22.93
CA ALA A 170 7.22 22.59 -21.99
C ALA A 170 6.67 22.47 -20.56
N SER A 171 5.63 23.22 -20.18
CA SER A 171 5.12 23.32 -18.81
C SER A 171 3.87 22.46 -18.54
N GLY A 172 3.34 21.75 -19.54
CA GLY A 172 2.10 20.97 -19.42
C GLY A 172 2.10 19.97 -18.26
N TRP A 173 3.20 19.28 -18.00
CA TRP A 173 3.32 18.34 -16.88
C TRP A 173 3.18 19.01 -15.51
N ARG A 174 3.70 20.24 -15.35
CA ARG A 174 3.64 21.01 -14.09
C ARG A 174 2.18 21.31 -13.73
N TRP A 175 1.43 21.83 -14.68
CA TRP A 175 0.01 22.12 -14.52
C TRP A 175 -0.81 20.87 -14.27
N THR A 176 -0.48 19.78 -14.97
CA THR A 176 -1.16 18.48 -14.77
C THR A 176 -0.95 17.97 -13.36
N ILE A 177 0.27 18.01 -12.83
CA ILE A 177 0.56 17.59 -11.45
C ILE A 177 -0.16 18.49 -10.44
N ALA A 178 -0.12 19.83 -10.62
CA ALA A 178 -0.84 20.76 -9.76
C ALA A 178 -2.36 20.47 -9.75
N LEU A 179 -2.93 20.23 -10.93
CA LEU A 179 -4.35 19.91 -11.09
C LEU A 179 -4.76 18.64 -10.34
N THR A 180 -3.91 17.59 -10.33
CA THR A 180 -4.19 16.39 -9.53
C THR A 180 -4.32 16.71 -8.04
N GLY A 181 -3.48 17.60 -7.51
CA GLY A 181 -3.55 18.06 -6.13
C GLY A 181 -4.84 18.84 -5.82
N ILE A 182 -5.22 19.75 -6.71
CA ILE A 182 -6.46 20.54 -6.57
C ILE A 182 -7.68 19.64 -6.55
N ILE A 183 -7.81 18.74 -7.53
CA ILE A 183 -8.94 17.80 -7.63
C ILE A 183 -9.03 16.94 -6.37
N THR A 184 -7.89 16.42 -5.91
CA THR A 184 -7.84 15.57 -4.72
C THR A 184 -8.22 16.34 -3.45
N ALA A 185 -7.78 17.59 -3.30
CA ALA A 185 -8.14 18.43 -2.16
C ALA A 185 -9.64 18.80 -2.15
N ILE A 186 -10.20 19.15 -3.31
CA ILE A 186 -11.64 19.40 -3.44
C ILE A 186 -12.43 18.15 -3.07
N TYR A 187 -11.98 16.98 -3.56
CA TYR A 187 -12.63 15.72 -3.19
C TYR A 187 -12.51 15.41 -1.70
N GLY A 188 -11.43 15.81 -1.05
CA GLY A 188 -11.26 15.71 0.40
C GLY A 188 -12.36 16.44 1.18
N ILE A 189 -12.75 17.64 0.72
CA ILE A 189 -13.86 18.40 1.29
C ILE A 189 -15.20 17.69 1.02
N ILE A 190 -15.40 17.19 -0.21
CA ILE A 190 -16.61 16.42 -0.57
C ILE A 190 -16.71 15.17 0.30
N TYR A 191 -15.59 14.43 0.47
CA TYR A 191 -15.54 13.24 1.31
C TYR A 191 -15.90 13.55 2.75
N TYR A 192 -15.34 14.63 3.33
CA TYR A 192 -15.67 15.05 4.69
C TYR A 192 -17.16 15.30 4.89
N ASN A 193 -17.85 15.93 3.94
CA ASN A 193 -19.26 16.26 4.06
C ASN A 193 -20.20 15.06 3.80
N ASN A 194 -19.72 14.01 3.12
CA ASN A 194 -20.57 12.90 2.65
C ASN A 194 -20.25 11.55 3.29
N ALA A 195 -19.06 11.36 3.89
CA ALA A 195 -18.70 10.12 4.54
C ALA A 195 -19.09 10.12 6.02
N GLN A 196 -19.31 8.92 6.55
CA GLN A 196 -19.56 8.65 7.97
C GLN A 196 -18.63 7.51 8.41
N ASP A 197 -18.11 7.56 9.64
CA ASP A 197 -17.17 6.54 10.15
C ASP A 197 -17.84 5.18 10.35
N THR A 198 -19.11 5.19 10.81
CA THR A 198 -19.90 3.99 11.10
C THR A 198 -21.34 4.17 10.62
N PRO A 199 -22.10 3.09 10.44
CA PRO A 199 -23.55 3.16 10.25
C PRO A 199 -24.25 3.89 11.40
N ASP A 200 -25.41 4.46 11.12
CA ASP A 200 -26.24 5.14 12.12
C ASP A 200 -26.52 4.22 13.32
N GLY A 201 -26.39 4.75 14.52
CA GLY A 201 -26.59 4.00 15.76
C GLY A 201 -25.41 3.10 16.18
N VAL A 202 -24.36 2.97 15.37
CA VAL A 202 -23.16 2.17 15.70
C VAL A 202 -22.04 3.07 16.17
N ALA A 203 -21.57 2.87 17.41
CA ALA A 203 -20.44 3.63 17.95
C ALA A 203 -19.12 3.20 17.29
N TYR A 204 -18.26 4.17 16.95
CA TYR A 204 -16.91 3.90 16.48
C TYR A 204 -16.04 3.37 17.62
N LEU A 205 -15.55 2.15 17.48
CA LEU A 205 -14.72 1.49 18.49
C LEU A 205 -13.28 2.03 18.43
N LYS A 206 -12.91 2.78 19.47
CA LYS A 206 -11.53 3.30 19.62
C LYS A 206 -10.72 2.38 20.54
N PRO A 207 -9.42 2.13 20.26
CA PRO A 207 -8.57 1.42 21.20
C PRO A 207 -8.36 2.26 22.46
N LYS A 208 -8.23 1.60 23.61
CA LYS A 208 -7.96 2.27 24.89
C LYS A 208 -6.61 3.03 24.86
N LYS A 209 -5.62 2.49 24.12
CA LYS A 209 -4.29 3.07 23.94
C LYS A 209 -3.98 3.05 22.45
N ALA A 210 -3.84 4.21 21.82
CA ALA A 210 -3.65 4.35 20.37
C ALA A 210 -2.19 4.65 19.97
N SER A 211 -1.27 4.76 20.93
CA SER A 211 0.13 5.16 20.66
C SER A 211 1.02 4.03 20.14
N ALA A 212 0.63 2.77 20.33
CA ALA A 212 1.31 1.60 19.78
C ALA A 212 0.36 0.39 19.78
N LEU A 213 0.72 -0.67 19.04
CA LEU A 213 -0.07 -1.90 18.97
C LEU A 213 -0.06 -2.63 20.33
N GLU A 214 -1.25 -2.85 20.86
CA GLU A 214 -1.45 -3.68 22.06
C GLU A 214 -1.38 -5.15 21.67
N VAL A 215 -0.45 -5.90 22.25
CA VAL A 215 -0.30 -7.35 22.06
C VAL A 215 -0.81 -8.12 23.28
N THR A 216 -1.09 -9.42 23.08
CA THR A 216 -1.73 -10.23 24.12
C THR A 216 -0.83 -11.30 24.72
N SER A 217 0.47 -11.30 24.39
CA SER A 217 1.49 -12.16 25.02
C SER A 217 2.88 -11.52 24.95
N ILE A 218 3.72 -11.83 25.94
CA ILE A 218 5.12 -11.37 26.01
C ILE A 218 5.92 -11.82 24.77
N ARG A 219 5.68 -13.04 24.31
CA ARG A 219 6.32 -13.55 23.08
C ARG A 219 5.92 -12.73 21.83
N SER A 220 4.65 -12.34 21.76
CA SER A 220 4.16 -11.46 20.68
C SER A 220 4.79 -10.07 20.75
N PHE A 221 5.04 -9.54 21.95
CA PHE A 221 5.71 -8.26 22.13
C PHE A 221 7.13 -8.27 21.54
N TRP A 222 7.94 -9.25 21.91
CA TRP A 222 9.31 -9.33 21.40
C TRP A 222 9.37 -9.63 19.90
N ALA A 223 8.46 -10.46 19.39
CA ALA A 223 8.35 -10.71 17.95
C ALA A 223 8.03 -9.40 17.17
N MET A 224 7.09 -8.60 17.65
CA MET A 224 6.77 -7.29 17.08
C MET A 224 7.98 -6.35 17.11
N MET A 225 8.71 -6.29 18.21
CA MET A 225 9.90 -5.44 18.36
C MET A 225 10.99 -5.81 17.33
N VAL A 226 11.26 -7.10 17.19
CA VAL A 226 12.27 -7.59 16.22
C VAL A 226 11.83 -7.29 14.78
N MET A 227 10.56 -7.50 14.46
CA MET A 227 10.05 -7.19 13.12
C MET A 227 10.16 -5.70 12.78
N ASN A 228 9.83 -4.81 13.72
CA ASN A 228 9.96 -3.36 13.47
C ASN A 228 11.38 -2.91 13.10
N LEU A 229 12.45 -3.67 13.47
CA LEU A 229 13.82 -3.39 13.02
C LEU A 229 13.95 -3.43 11.48
N GLY A 230 13.22 -4.31 10.80
CA GLY A 230 13.23 -4.37 9.33
C GLY A 230 12.75 -3.06 8.70
N LEU A 231 11.68 -2.45 9.25
CA LEU A 231 11.14 -1.18 8.76
C LEU A 231 12.12 -0.03 8.98
N ILE A 232 12.83 -0.03 10.10
CA ILE A 232 13.89 0.94 10.40
C ILE A 232 15.05 0.78 9.42
N GLY A 233 15.47 -0.47 9.15
CA GLY A 233 16.52 -0.76 8.16
C GLY A 233 16.20 -0.22 6.76
N ALA A 234 14.93 -0.23 6.35
CA ALA A 234 14.52 0.38 5.07
C ALA A 234 14.67 1.91 5.06
N LEU A 235 14.44 2.58 6.19
CA LEU A 235 14.66 4.04 6.31
C LEU A 235 16.15 4.39 6.32
N GLU A 236 16.98 3.58 6.99
CA GLU A 236 18.44 3.75 6.95
C GLU A 236 18.99 3.52 5.53
N LEU A 237 18.44 2.54 4.81
CA LEU A 237 18.81 2.29 3.41
C LEU A 237 18.45 3.50 2.51
N LEU A 238 17.28 4.13 2.72
CA LEU A 238 16.93 5.38 2.05
C LEU A 238 17.92 6.49 2.38
N THR A 239 18.28 6.65 3.66
CA THR A 239 19.22 7.67 4.15
C THR A 239 20.59 7.51 3.49
N TRP A 240 21.09 6.29 3.41
CA TRP A 240 22.32 5.96 2.70
C TRP A 240 22.22 6.26 1.19
N GLN A 241 21.09 5.94 0.56
CA GLN A 241 20.88 6.25 -0.87
C GLN A 241 20.86 7.76 -1.13
N LEU A 242 20.25 8.55 -0.24
CA LEU A 242 20.24 10.02 -0.34
C LEU A 242 21.65 10.62 -0.17
N PHE A 243 22.49 10.00 0.65
CA PHE A 243 23.90 10.35 0.75
C PHE A 243 24.64 10.05 -0.56
N ASN A 244 24.44 8.88 -1.16
CA ASN A 244 25.13 8.48 -2.40
C ASN A 244 24.80 9.41 -3.58
N VAL A 245 23.59 9.98 -3.65
CA VAL A 245 23.20 10.96 -4.67
C VAL A 245 23.55 12.41 -4.29
N LYS A 246 24.32 12.60 -3.20
CA LYS A 246 24.77 13.90 -2.69
C LYS A 246 23.63 14.87 -2.29
N PHE A 247 22.45 14.33 -1.97
CA PHE A 247 21.36 15.10 -1.35
C PHE A 247 21.66 15.39 0.12
N LEU A 248 22.20 14.41 0.84
CA LEU A 248 22.68 14.58 2.22
C LEU A 248 24.20 14.68 2.23
N SER A 249 24.72 15.58 3.08
CA SER A 249 26.14 15.54 3.47
C SER A 249 26.39 14.34 4.38
N GLU A 250 27.64 13.92 4.58
CA GLU A 250 28.01 12.86 5.50
C GLU A 250 27.49 13.12 6.92
N THR A 251 27.69 14.34 7.42
CA THR A 251 27.19 14.76 8.74
C THR A 251 25.66 14.64 8.81
N ALA A 252 24.96 15.12 7.75
CA ALA A 252 23.50 15.03 7.71
C ALA A 252 23.00 13.56 7.66
N MET A 253 23.70 12.68 6.95
CA MET A 253 23.40 11.25 6.92
C MET A 253 23.48 10.64 8.33
N TRP A 254 24.56 10.91 9.09
CA TRP A 254 24.69 10.42 10.46
C TRP A 254 23.64 10.99 11.41
N ILE A 255 23.28 12.30 11.25
CA ILE A 255 22.22 12.93 12.05
C ILE A 255 20.86 12.27 11.75
N VAL A 256 20.51 12.07 10.47
CA VAL A 256 19.25 11.43 10.09
C VAL A 256 19.19 9.98 10.58
N GLY A 257 20.30 9.22 10.43
CA GLY A 257 20.40 7.85 10.97
C GLY A 257 20.19 7.82 12.49
N LEU A 258 20.84 8.74 13.22
CA LEU A 258 20.61 8.87 14.66
C LEU A 258 19.15 9.21 14.98
N LEU A 259 18.50 10.11 14.23
CA LEU A 259 17.08 10.45 14.42
C LEU A 259 16.17 9.24 14.15
N ILE A 260 16.48 8.42 13.15
CA ILE A 260 15.75 7.17 12.87
C ILE A 260 15.93 6.17 14.03
N ALA A 261 17.15 6.02 14.54
CA ALA A 261 17.41 5.17 15.72
C ALA A 261 16.66 5.67 16.96
N LEU A 262 16.63 6.99 17.20
CA LEU A 262 15.85 7.61 18.28
C LEU A 262 14.34 7.43 18.06
N LEU A 263 13.86 7.51 16.84
CA LEU A 263 12.47 7.20 16.51
C LEU A 263 12.12 5.75 16.87
N TYR A 264 13.00 4.81 16.55
CA TYR A 264 12.80 3.41 16.95
C TYR A 264 12.80 3.25 18.49
N ALA A 265 13.72 3.90 19.19
CA ALA A 265 13.75 3.89 20.64
C ALA A 265 12.46 4.46 21.25
N TYR A 266 11.97 5.57 20.69
CA TYR A 266 10.70 6.17 21.09
C TYR A 266 9.49 5.25 20.81
N GLN A 267 9.41 4.65 19.62
CA GLN A 267 8.35 3.68 19.28
C GLN A 267 8.41 2.46 20.22
N SER A 268 9.63 1.98 20.52
CA SER A 268 9.84 0.88 21.46
C SER A 268 9.37 1.23 22.87
N TYR A 269 9.64 2.45 23.31
CA TYR A 269 9.16 2.96 24.59
C TYR A 269 7.62 3.05 24.62
N GLN A 270 6.99 3.57 23.57
CA GLN A 270 5.53 3.62 23.46
C GLN A 270 4.92 2.20 23.47
N ALA A 271 5.51 1.27 22.71
CA ALA A 271 5.08 -0.12 22.71
C ALA A 271 5.22 -0.76 24.11
N TRP A 272 6.31 -0.46 24.82
CA TRP A 272 6.50 -0.90 26.21
C TRP A 272 5.43 -0.30 27.14
N GLN A 273 5.17 1.00 27.05
CA GLN A 273 4.15 1.68 27.84
C GLN A 273 2.75 1.08 27.65
N VAL A 274 2.35 0.85 26.40
CA VAL A 274 1.06 0.25 26.06
C VAL A 274 0.92 -1.15 26.63
N ASN A 275 2.00 -1.94 26.59
CA ASN A 275 2.02 -3.34 26.99
C ASN A 275 2.60 -3.57 28.40
N ARG A 276 2.83 -2.51 29.21
CA ARG A 276 3.50 -2.59 30.50
C ARG A 276 2.83 -3.55 31.46
N GLU A 277 1.51 -3.51 31.57
CA GLU A 277 0.74 -4.39 32.47
C GLU A 277 0.90 -5.87 32.09
N LEU A 278 0.96 -6.16 30.77
CA LEU A 278 1.22 -7.50 30.26
C LEU A 278 2.66 -7.95 30.58
N LEU A 279 3.65 -7.06 30.37
CA LEU A 279 5.06 -7.37 30.61
C LEU A 279 5.38 -7.57 32.10
N GLN A 280 4.65 -6.90 32.98
CA GLN A 280 4.74 -7.05 34.43
C GLN A 280 3.86 -8.18 35.00
N ASN A 281 3.22 -8.98 34.12
CA ASN A 281 2.28 -10.03 34.50
C ASN A 281 1.07 -9.58 35.35
N HIS A 282 0.76 -8.28 35.34
CA HIS A 282 -0.40 -7.71 36.06
C HIS A 282 -1.70 -7.84 35.26
N ARG A 283 -1.61 -8.17 33.96
CA ARG A 283 -2.78 -8.33 33.09
C ARG A 283 -2.71 -9.63 32.30
N THR A 284 -3.76 -10.41 32.40
CA THR A 284 -4.00 -11.57 31.53
C THR A 284 -5.20 -11.28 30.65
N TYR A 285 -5.15 -11.75 29.42
CA TYR A 285 -6.25 -11.59 28.46
C TYR A 285 -7.11 -12.86 28.45
N ASP A 286 -8.42 -12.71 28.41
CA ASP A 286 -9.34 -13.82 28.21
C ASP A 286 -9.09 -14.49 26.87
N SER A 287 -9.41 -15.78 26.79
CA SER A 287 -9.22 -16.58 25.56
C SER A 287 -9.92 -15.98 24.32
N LYS A 288 -11.03 -15.25 24.51
CA LYS A 288 -11.79 -14.57 23.45
C LYS A 288 -11.13 -13.30 22.95
N SER A 289 -10.37 -12.60 23.79
CA SER A 289 -9.70 -11.33 23.47
C SER A 289 -8.25 -11.51 23.04
N ARG A 290 -7.70 -12.74 23.12
CA ARG A 290 -6.34 -13.06 22.72
C ARG A 290 -6.23 -13.15 21.19
N TYR A 291 -5.21 -12.50 20.64
CA TYR A 291 -4.73 -12.78 19.29
C TYR A 291 -3.23 -13.05 19.31
N GLN A 292 -2.75 -13.78 18.33
CA GLN A 292 -1.32 -14.10 18.20
C GLN A 292 -0.69 -13.15 17.18
N PHE A 293 0.29 -12.35 17.58
CA PHE A 293 1.02 -11.45 16.67
C PHE A 293 1.60 -12.22 15.47
N ARG A 294 1.91 -13.52 15.63
CA ARG A 294 2.32 -14.39 14.51
C ARG A 294 1.34 -14.32 13.33
N GLN A 295 0.04 -14.13 13.57
CA GLN A 295 -0.94 -14.00 12.49
C GLN A 295 -0.74 -12.68 11.74
N VAL A 296 -0.46 -11.60 12.46
CA VAL A 296 -0.10 -10.30 11.87
C VAL A 296 1.19 -10.43 11.08
N ALA A 297 2.23 -11.05 11.64
CA ALA A 297 3.52 -11.26 11.00
C ALA A 297 3.41 -12.06 9.68
N LEU A 298 2.55 -13.07 9.63
CA LEU A 298 2.31 -13.81 8.38
C LEU A 298 1.58 -12.97 7.34
N LEU A 299 0.66 -12.09 7.74
CA LEU A 299 -0.01 -11.16 6.82
C LEU A 299 0.95 -10.05 6.36
N GLU A 300 1.85 -9.57 7.23
CA GLU A 300 2.93 -8.66 6.87
C GLU A 300 3.83 -9.30 5.81
N PHE A 301 4.27 -10.54 6.01
CA PHE A 301 5.07 -11.27 5.03
C PHE A 301 4.30 -11.55 3.73
N SER A 302 3.01 -11.93 3.82
CA SER A 302 2.16 -12.08 2.63
C SER A 302 2.06 -10.78 1.83
N TYR A 303 2.06 -9.63 2.50
CA TYR A 303 1.99 -8.34 1.82
C TYR A 303 3.35 -7.89 1.24
N VAL A 304 4.46 -8.32 1.84
CA VAL A 304 5.80 -8.20 1.23
C VAL A 304 5.85 -8.93 -0.11
N VAL A 305 5.40 -10.19 -0.16
CA VAL A 305 5.50 -11.01 -1.38
C VAL A 305 4.41 -10.71 -2.40
N SER A 306 3.32 -10.06 -2.03
CA SER A 306 2.26 -9.65 -2.96
C SER A 306 2.40 -8.18 -3.38
N PHE A 307 2.15 -7.22 -2.49
CA PHE A 307 2.21 -5.79 -2.82
C PHE A 307 3.64 -5.29 -3.02
N GLY A 308 4.59 -5.78 -2.23
CA GLY A 308 6.01 -5.43 -2.41
C GLY A 308 6.52 -5.88 -3.77
N ALA A 309 6.17 -7.09 -4.20
CA ALA A 309 6.48 -7.60 -5.53
C ALA A 309 5.77 -6.81 -6.63
N GLU A 310 4.50 -6.44 -6.43
CA GLU A 310 3.75 -5.57 -7.35
C GLU A 310 4.46 -4.22 -7.53
N LEU A 311 4.79 -3.52 -6.45
CA LEU A 311 5.46 -2.21 -6.50
C LEU A 311 6.80 -2.27 -7.23
N ALA A 312 7.61 -3.27 -6.92
CA ALA A 312 8.92 -3.47 -7.53
C ALA A 312 8.80 -3.79 -9.02
N THR A 313 7.88 -4.69 -9.39
CA THR A 313 7.63 -5.07 -10.79
C THR A 313 7.12 -3.88 -11.60
N VAL A 314 6.10 -3.18 -11.11
CA VAL A 314 5.53 -1.99 -11.81
C VAL A 314 6.59 -0.93 -12.06
N SER A 315 7.56 -0.79 -11.15
CA SER A 315 8.62 0.21 -11.26
C SER A 315 9.66 -0.13 -12.32
N MET A 316 9.96 -1.44 -12.57
CA MET A 316 11.03 -1.87 -13.46
C MET A 316 10.55 -2.44 -14.80
N LEU A 317 9.26 -2.79 -14.89
CA LEU A 317 8.73 -3.55 -16.02
C LEU A 317 8.90 -2.86 -17.39
N PRO A 318 8.72 -1.53 -17.56
CA PRO A 318 9.01 -0.86 -18.83
C PRO A 318 10.45 -1.07 -19.27
N THR A 319 11.40 -0.84 -18.36
CA THR A 319 12.84 -1.03 -18.64
C THR A 319 13.19 -2.48 -18.95
N PHE A 320 12.49 -3.44 -18.30
CA PHE A 320 12.66 -4.86 -18.59
C PHE A 320 12.25 -5.20 -20.03
N PHE A 321 11.08 -4.77 -20.48
CA PHE A 321 10.62 -5.00 -21.85
C PHE A 321 11.50 -4.30 -22.88
N GLU A 322 11.90 -3.05 -22.61
CA GLU A 322 12.80 -2.28 -23.47
C GLU A 322 14.13 -3.02 -23.66
N LYS A 323 14.79 -3.39 -22.57
CA LYS A 323 16.13 -4.00 -22.60
C LYS A 323 16.10 -5.47 -23.10
N THR A 324 15.07 -6.25 -22.76
CA THR A 324 15.00 -7.67 -23.10
C THR A 324 14.63 -7.88 -24.55
N PHE A 325 13.72 -7.08 -25.09
CA PHE A 325 13.18 -7.27 -26.44
C PHE A 325 13.56 -6.17 -27.44
N GLY A 326 14.38 -5.18 -27.03
CA GLY A 326 14.76 -4.06 -27.87
C GLY A 326 13.59 -3.15 -28.30
N LEU A 327 12.53 -3.06 -27.46
CA LEU A 327 11.33 -2.32 -27.79
C LEU A 327 11.53 -0.81 -27.59
N GLU A 328 10.82 -0.01 -28.39
CA GLU A 328 10.70 1.41 -28.13
C GLU A 328 10.06 1.68 -26.76
N ALA A 329 10.54 2.68 -26.06
CA ALA A 329 10.10 3.04 -24.68
C ALA A 329 8.57 3.18 -24.54
N THR A 330 7.90 3.74 -25.58
CA THR A 330 6.44 3.90 -25.59
C THR A 330 5.74 2.54 -25.59
N ILE A 331 6.17 1.63 -26.47
CA ILE A 331 5.60 0.28 -26.59
C ILE A 331 5.88 -0.52 -25.31
N ALA A 332 7.10 -0.47 -24.81
CA ALA A 332 7.49 -1.12 -23.56
C ALA A 332 6.64 -0.64 -22.36
N SER A 333 6.35 0.66 -22.29
CA SER A 333 5.50 1.25 -21.26
C SER A 333 4.03 0.82 -21.39
N LEU A 334 3.49 0.72 -22.62
CA LEU A 334 2.14 0.24 -22.86
C LEU A 334 1.98 -1.24 -22.46
N LEU A 335 2.96 -2.09 -22.78
CA LEU A 335 2.97 -3.48 -22.35
C LEU A 335 3.05 -3.58 -20.82
N ALA A 336 3.88 -2.78 -20.18
CA ALA A 336 3.99 -2.71 -18.75
C ALA A 336 2.71 -2.19 -18.04
N ALA A 337 1.94 -1.31 -18.69
CA ALA A 337 0.68 -0.81 -18.16
C ALA A 337 -0.38 -1.90 -18.00
N SER A 338 -0.32 -2.97 -18.81
CA SER A 338 -1.22 -4.13 -18.72
C SER A 338 -1.18 -4.78 -17.32
N TYR A 339 0.01 -4.80 -16.69
CA TYR A 339 0.17 -5.28 -15.32
C TYR A 339 -0.68 -4.48 -14.32
N SER A 340 -0.64 -3.16 -14.39
CA SER A 340 -1.41 -2.28 -13.49
C SER A 340 -2.91 -2.28 -13.79
N PHE A 341 -3.30 -2.50 -15.05
CA PHE A 341 -4.69 -2.60 -15.48
C PHE A 341 -5.43 -3.74 -14.78
N LEU A 342 -4.77 -4.87 -14.57
CA LEU A 342 -5.37 -6.04 -13.93
C LEU A 342 -5.85 -5.78 -12.48
N ASN A 343 -5.34 -4.76 -11.79
CA ASN A 343 -5.79 -4.40 -10.44
C ASN A 343 -7.31 -4.22 -10.34
N PHE A 344 -7.93 -3.71 -11.40
CA PHE A 344 -9.37 -3.48 -11.44
C PHE A 344 -10.18 -4.77 -11.15
N GLY A 345 -9.71 -5.92 -11.64
CA GLY A 345 -10.38 -7.21 -11.48
C GLY A 345 -9.68 -8.17 -10.50
N SER A 346 -8.34 -8.18 -10.46
CA SER A 346 -7.58 -9.18 -9.72
C SER A 346 -7.74 -9.03 -8.20
N ARG A 347 -7.64 -7.83 -7.65
CA ARG A 347 -7.84 -7.63 -6.19
C ARG A 347 -9.25 -7.98 -5.74
N PRO A 348 -10.32 -7.52 -6.42
CA PRO A 348 -11.67 -7.98 -6.13
C PRO A 348 -11.83 -9.50 -6.21
N SER A 349 -11.26 -10.15 -7.24
CA SER A 349 -11.33 -11.61 -7.38
C SER A 349 -10.66 -12.33 -6.20
N GLY A 350 -9.49 -11.85 -5.75
CA GLY A 350 -8.79 -12.38 -4.58
C GLY A 350 -9.63 -12.31 -3.30
N GLY A 351 -10.28 -11.17 -3.06
CA GLY A 351 -11.20 -11.00 -1.95
C GLY A 351 -12.44 -11.90 -2.05
N ILE A 352 -13.06 -11.97 -3.23
CA ILE A 352 -14.23 -12.84 -3.48
C ILE A 352 -13.89 -14.33 -3.29
N ILE A 353 -12.76 -14.76 -3.84
CA ILE A 353 -12.28 -16.15 -3.70
C ILE A 353 -12.02 -16.45 -2.22
N SER A 354 -11.38 -15.53 -1.50
CA SER A 354 -11.15 -15.65 -0.06
C SER A 354 -12.45 -15.78 0.73
N ASP A 355 -13.50 -15.02 0.40
CA ASP A 355 -14.79 -15.09 1.06
C ASP A 355 -15.58 -16.38 0.74
N ARG A 356 -15.46 -16.88 -0.50
CA ARG A 356 -16.27 -18.01 -1.00
C ARG A 356 -15.64 -19.39 -0.83
N LEU A 357 -14.32 -19.48 -0.71
CA LEU A 357 -13.61 -20.76 -0.62
C LEU A 357 -13.88 -21.51 0.70
N GLY A 358 -14.56 -20.87 1.65
CA GLY A 358 -14.81 -21.45 2.98
C GLY A 358 -13.60 -21.44 3.91
N SER A 359 -12.40 -21.11 3.40
CA SER A 359 -11.18 -20.93 4.18
C SER A 359 -10.30 -19.84 3.57
N ARG A 360 -10.16 -18.74 4.30
CA ARG A 360 -9.30 -17.60 3.92
C ARG A 360 -7.83 -17.97 3.99
N LYS A 361 -7.46 -18.86 4.91
CA LYS A 361 -6.11 -19.41 5.02
C LYS A 361 -5.70 -20.10 3.71
N TRP A 362 -6.52 -21.01 3.19
CA TRP A 362 -6.16 -21.75 1.97
C TRP A 362 -6.21 -20.89 0.72
N ALA A 363 -7.07 -19.86 0.67
CA ALA A 363 -7.02 -18.84 -0.38
C ALA A 363 -5.68 -18.10 -0.36
N MET A 364 -5.18 -17.70 0.82
CA MET A 364 -3.87 -17.05 0.97
C MET A 364 -2.74 -17.97 0.50
N VAL A 365 -2.73 -19.23 0.93
CA VAL A 365 -1.73 -20.23 0.49
C VAL A 365 -1.75 -20.36 -1.04
N PHE A 366 -2.92 -20.49 -1.63
CA PHE A 366 -3.09 -20.63 -3.09
C PHE A 366 -2.48 -19.42 -3.81
N PHE A 367 -2.78 -18.19 -3.38
CA PHE A 367 -2.22 -17.00 -4.02
C PHE A 367 -0.70 -16.87 -3.81
N CYS A 368 -0.18 -17.13 -2.61
CA CYS A 368 1.27 -17.11 -2.37
C CYS A 368 2.01 -18.13 -3.25
N MET A 369 1.48 -19.33 -3.40
CA MET A 369 2.06 -20.35 -4.29
C MET A 369 1.98 -19.91 -5.75
N GLY A 370 0.85 -19.32 -6.18
CA GLY A 370 0.67 -18.78 -7.53
C GLY A 370 1.65 -17.64 -7.83
N ILE A 371 1.85 -16.72 -6.90
CA ILE A 371 2.90 -15.67 -6.99
C ILE A 371 4.26 -16.33 -7.20
N GLY A 372 4.58 -17.32 -6.36
CA GLY A 372 5.85 -18.01 -6.40
C GLY A 372 6.15 -18.63 -7.76
N PHE A 373 5.26 -19.49 -8.24
CA PHE A 373 5.43 -20.17 -9.53
C PHE A 373 5.45 -19.20 -10.71
N SER A 374 4.56 -18.20 -10.73
CA SER A 374 4.50 -17.24 -11.83
C SER A 374 5.75 -16.37 -11.93
N TYR A 375 6.31 -15.88 -10.81
CA TYR A 375 7.57 -15.12 -10.85
C TYR A 375 8.77 -15.99 -11.17
N LEU A 376 8.81 -17.27 -10.78
CA LEU A 376 9.84 -18.19 -11.23
C LEU A 376 9.77 -18.43 -12.75
N VAL A 377 8.59 -18.44 -13.37
CA VAL A 377 8.46 -18.45 -14.83
C VAL A 377 8.96 -17.14 -15.42
N VAL A 378 8.53 -15.99 -14.89
CA VAL A 378 8.99 -14.67 -15.37
C VAL A 378 10.52 -14.53 -15.27
N SER A 379 11.16 -15.14 -14.28
CA SER A 379 12.62 -15.13 -14.12
C SER A 379 13.38 -15.82 -15.27
N LYS A 380 12.69 -16.62 -16.09
CA LYS A 380 13.27 -17.33 -17.25
C LYS A 380 13.05 -16.60 -18.57
N ILE A 381 12.36 -15.46 -18.57
CA ILE A 381 12.12 -14.68 -19.78
C ILE A 381 13.44 -14.04 -20.22
N ASP A 382 13.78 -14.29 -21.50
CA ASP A 382 14.90 -13.69 -22.22
C ASP A 382 14.47 -13.27 -23.63
N SER A 383 15.41 -12.83 -24.45
CA SER A 383 15.16 -12.35 -25.83
C SER A 383 14.66 -13.44 -26.79
N SER A 384 14.76 -14.73 -26.44
CA SER A 384 14.26 -15.84 -27.24
C SER A 384 12.77 -16.06 -27.15
N TRP A 385 12.12 -15.48 -26.13
CA TRP A 385 10.70 -15.62 -25.91
C TRP A 385 9.89 -14.79 -26.92
N ALA A 386 8.74 -15.33 -27.36
CA ALA A 386 7.76 -14.52 -28.06
C ALA A 386 7.21 -13.43 -27.08
N ILE A 387 7.15 -12.19 -27.51
CA ILE A 387 6.70 -11.05 -26.70
C ILE A 387 5.32 -11.33 -26.07
N GLY A 388 4.38 -11.91 -26.86
CA GLY A 388 3.06 -12.28 -26.35
C GLY A 388 3.12 -13.28 -25.20
N GLY A 389 4.01 -14.28 -25.27
CA GLY A 389 4.24 -15.25 -24.19
C GLY A 389 4.80 -14.59 -22.94
N ALA A 390 5.76 -13.67 -23.10
CA ALA A 390 6.32 -12.90 -21.99
C ALA A 390 5.25 -12.02 -21.31
N VAL A 391 4.40 -11.35 -22.09
CA VAL A 391 3.29 -10.54 -21.56
C VAL A 391 2.32 -11.41 -20.77
N VAL A 392 1.92 -12.58 -21.30
CA VAL A 392 1.02 -13.52 -20.59
C VAL A 392 1.63 -14.00 -19.27
N ALA A 393 2.92 -14.35 -19.25
CA ALA A 393 3.61 -14.76 -18.02
C ALA A 393 3.64 -13.64 -16.99
N VAL A 394 3.95 -12.41 -17.40
CA VAL A 394 3.93 -11.21 -16.54
C VAL A 394 2.52 -10.89 -16.05
N MET A 395 1.50 -10.98 -16.88
CA MET A 395 0.10 -10.78 -16.48
C MET A 395 -0.36 -11.88 -15.51
N SER A 396 0.12 -13.12 -15.65
CA SER A 396 -0.14 -14.18 -14.68
C SER A 396 0.42 -13.83 -13.30
N SER A 397 1.67 -13.34 -13.25
CA SER A 397 2.26 -12.90 -11.98
C SER A 397 1.52 -11.71 -11.38
N ALA A 398 1.04 -10.77 -12.21
CA ALA A 398 0.19 -9.66 -11.78
C ALA A 398 -1.11 -10.17 -11.14
N TYR A 399 -1.80 -11.09 -11.80
CA TYR A 399 -3.05 -11.66 -11.29
C TYR A 399 -2.87 -12.25 -9.90
N PHE A 400 -1.87 -13.12 -9.71
CA PHE A 400 -1.65 -13.77 -8.41
C PHE A 400 -1.19 -12.77 -7.34
N ALA A 401 -0.29 -11.84 -7.66
CA ALA A 401 0.19 -10.82 -6.72
C ALA A 401 -0.95 -9.92 -6.23
N GLN A 402 -1.73 -9.37 -7.15
CA GLN A 402 -2.83 -8.47 -6.86
C GLN A 402 -3.99 -9.18 -6.15
N SER A 403 -4.31 -10.42 -6.56
CA SER A 403 -5.31 -11.25 -5.85
C SER A 403 -4.85 -11.62 -4.44
N GLY A 404 -3.54 -11.90 -4.26
CA GLY A 404 -2.91 -12.11 -2.96
C GLY A 404 -3.05 -10.90 -2.04
N CYS A 405 -2.95 -9.68 -2.58
CA CYS A 405 -3.23 -8.46 -1.83
C CYS A 405 -4.69 -8.42 -1.34
N GLY A 406 -5.65 -8.75 -2.20
CA GLY A 406 -7.07 -8.83 -1.83
C GLY A 406 -7.33 -9.87 -0.75
N ALA A 407 -6.73 -11.05 -0.85
CA ALA A 407 -6.82 -12.11 0.15
C ALA A 407 -6.19 -11.68 1.49
N THR A 408 -5.04 -10.99 1.49
CA THR A 408 -4.40 -10.48 2.71
C THR A 408 -5.34 -9.55 3.48
N PHE A 409 -5.89 -8.56 2.80
CA PHE A 409 -6.76 -7.58 3.46
C PHE A 409 -8.18 -8.09 3.75
N SER A 410 -8.59 -9.23 3.18
CA SER A 410 -9.79 -9.93 3.64
C SER A 410 -9.65 -10.49 5.06
N MET A 411 -8.41 -10.68 5.55
CA MET A 411 -8.11 -11.26 6.87
C MET A 411 -7.74 -10.20 7.92
N VAL A 412 -7.06 -9.11 7.52
CA VAL A 412 -6.54 -8.08 8.43
C VAL A 412 -7.60 -7.55 9.41
N PRO A 413 -8.81 -7.13 8.98
CA PRO A 413 -9.82 -6.60 9.90
C PRO A 413 -10.41 -7.65 10.86
N LEU A 414 -10.21 -8.93 10.56
CA LEU A 414 -10.77 -10.04 11.35
C LEU A 414 -9.85 -10.48 12.50
N ILE A 415 -8.62 -9.99 12.57
CA ILE A 415 -7.69 -10.33 13.65
C ILE A 415 -8.15 -9.66 14.95
N LYS A 416 -8.30 -8.34 14.94
CA LYS A 416 -8.80 -7.57 16.09
C LYS A 416 -9.39 -6.24 15.60
N ARG A 417 -10.71 -6.13 15.62
CA ARG A 417 -11.45 -5.01 15.05
C ARG A 417 -11.05 -3.64 15.62
N GLU A 418 -10.84 -3.55 16.94
CA GLU A 418 -10.54 -2.30 17.65
C GLU A 418 -9.23 -1.64 17.22
N VAL A 419 -8.25 -2.44 16.74
CA VAL A 419 -6.92 -2.00 16.31
C VAL A 419 -6.67 -2.29 14.82
N THR A 420 -7.73 -2.41 14.02
CA THR A 420 -7.64 -2.67 12.57
C THR A 420 -6.78 -1.63 11.87
N GLY A 421 -6.88 -0.35 12.24
CA GLY A 421 -6.06 0.71 11.65
C GLY A 421 -4.57 0.49 11.89
N GLN A 422 -4.17 0.13 13.12
CA GLN A 422 -2.78 -0.15 13.44
C GLN A 422 -2.27 -1.43 12.75
N ILE A 423 -3.06 -2.51 12.72
CA ILE A 423 -2.68 -3.75 12.03
C ILE A 423 -2.56 -3.50 10.53
N SER A 424 -3.52 -2.82 9.90
CA SER A 424 -3.48 -2.49 8.48
C SER A 424 -2.33 -1.51 8.14
N GLY A 425 -2.02 -0.61 9.07
CA GLY A 425 -0.85 0.27 8.98
C GLY A 425 0.46 -0.53 8.91
N ASN A 426 0.65 -1.46 9.85
CA ASN A 426 1.83 -2.33 9.88
C ASN A 426 1.91 -3.23 8.65
N VAL A 427 0.86 -4.00 8.34
CA VAL A 427 0.82 -4.85 7.14
C VAL A 427 1.08 -4.03 5.88
N GLY A 428 0.46 -2.84 5.78
CA GLY A 428 0.68 -1.92 4.68
C GLY A 428 2.12 -1.43 4.57
N ALA A 429 2.77 -1.10 5.69
CA ALA A 429 4.17 -0.67 5.74
C ALA A 429 5.11 -1.76 5.22
N TYR A 430 4.85 -3.03 5.57
CA TYR A 430 5.63 -4.16 5.08
C TYR A 430 5.52 -4.38 3.57
N GLY A 431 4.41 -4.04 2.94
CA GLY A 431 4.32 -4.04 1.49
C GLY A 431 5.29 -3.05 0.85
N ASN A 432 5.41 -1.82 1.37
CA ASN A 432 6.40 -0.85 0.88
C ASN A 432 7.83 -1.28 1.21
N PHE A 433 8.07 -1.82 2.41
CA PHE A 433 9.34 -2.45 2.76
C PHE A 433 9.76 -3.50 1.73
N GLY A 434 8.85 -4.41 1.35
CA GLY A 434 9.07 -5.40 0.29
C GLY A 434 9.49 -4.75 -1.02
N GLY A 435 8.80 -3.69 -1.46
CA GLY A 435 9.16 -2.93 -2.66
C GLY A 435 10.58 -2.36 -2.60
N VAL A 436 10.97 -1.75 -1.48
CA VAL A 436 12.32 -1.21 -1.26
C VAL A 436 13.37 -2.32 -1.30
N VAL A 437 13.14 -3.44 -0.59
CA VAL A 437 14.06 -4.59 -0.55
C VAL A 437 14.26 -5.18 -1.95
N TYR A 438 13.17 -5.44 -2.68
CA TYR A 438 13.27 -6.01 -4.03
C TYR A 438 13.98 -5.07 -5.01
N LEU A 439 13.67 -3.77 -5.01
CA LEU A 439 14.37 -2.80 -5.86
C LEU A 439 15.84 -2.66 -5.48
N THR A 440 16.18 -2.80 -4.19
CA THR A 440 17.58 -2.85 -3.75
C THR A 440 18.28 -4.10 -4.30
N ILE A 441 17.65 -5.27 -4.23
CA ILE A 441 18.19 -6.50 -4.83
C ILE A 441 18.43 -6.31 -6.33
N LEU A 442 17.49 -5.68 -7.04
CA LEU A 442 17.64 -5.37 -8.46
C LEU A 442 18.83 -4.43 -8.74
N SER A 443 19.17 -3.55 -7.81
CA SER A 443 20.32 -2.64 -7.97
C SER A 443 21.68 -3.36 -7.99
N PHE A 444 21.74 -4.55 -7.36
CA PHE A 444 22.97 -5.38 -7.27
C PHE A 444 22.89 -6.67 -8.09
N SER A 445 21.78 -6.89 -8.84
CA SER A 445 21.57 -8.13 -9.59
C SER A 445 20.95 -7.83 -10.96
N ASN A 446 20.62 -8.89 -11.69
CA ASN A 446 19.89 -8.81 -12.96
C ASN A 446 18.39 -9.12 -12.77
N SER A 447 17.59 -8.88 -13.83
CA SER A 447 16.15 -9.11 -13.82
C SER A 447 15.76 -10.57 -13.50
N SER A 448 16.54 -11.54 -14.01
CA SER A 448 16.30 -12.97 -13.73
C SER A 448 16.41 -13.28 -12.23
N THR A 449 17.50 -12.88 -11.60
CA THR A 449 17.72 -13.06 -10.15
C THR A 449 16.65 -12.32 -9.34
N PHE A 450 16.32 -11.09 -9.73
CA PHE A 450 15.28 -10.29 -9.10
C PHE A 450 13.92 -11.03 -9.05
N PHE A 451 13.44 -11.51 -10.18
CA PHE A 451 12.17 -12.25 -10.24
C PHE A 451 12.27 -13.62 -9.54
N ALA A 452 13.42 -14.31 -9.63
CA ALA A 452 13.63 -15.58 -8.93
C ALA A 452 13.56 -15.42 -7.41
N VAL A 453 14.15 -14.35 -6.86
CA VAL A 453 14.06 -14.05 -5.42
C VAL A 453 12.62 -13.80 -5.01
N MET A 454 11.86 -12.97 -5.77
CA MET A 454 10.46 -12.72 -5.49
C MET A 454 9.63 -14.01 -5.48
N GLY A 455 9.83 -14.86 -6.50
CA GLY A 455 9.17 -16.15 -6.59
C GLY A 455 9.49 -17.07 -5.41
N THR A 456 10.76 -17.20 -5.06
CA THR A 456 11.21 -18.05 -3.95
C THR A 456 10.66 -17.57 -2.60
N MET A 457 10.71 -16.26 -2.34
CA MET A 457 10.13 -15.67 -1.11
C MET A 457 8.63 -15.92 -1.00
N ALA A 458 7.90 -15.86 -2.12
CA ALA A 458 6.47 -16.15 -2.13
C ALA A 458 6.15 -17.62 -1.85
N LEU A 459 6.94 -18.57 -2.38
CA LEU A 459 6.81 -20.00 -2.03
C LEU A 459 7.07 -20.24 -0.55
N ILE A 460 8.10 -19.64 0.01
CA ILE A 460 8.40 -19.72 1.46
C ILE A 460 7.23 -19.16 2.27
N CYS A 461 6.67 -18.01 1.86
CA CYS A 461 5.50 -17.43 2.51
C CYS A 461 4.29 -18.36 2.46
N GLY A 462 3.98 -18.94 1.29
CA GLY A 462 2.90 -19.90 1.13
C GLY A 462 3.06 -21.14 2.02
N PHE A 463 4.28 -21.67 2.09
CA PHE A 463 4.62 -22.76 2.99
C PHE A 463 4.40 -22.38 4.45
N LEU A 464 4.91 -21.26 4.93
CA LEU A 464 4.70 -20.78 6.29
C LEU A 464 3.22 -20.54 6.60
N CYS A 465 2.46 -19.98 5.68
CA CYS A 465 1.03 -19.78 5.84
C CYS A 465 0.27 -21.13 5.95
N SER A 466 0.67 -22.15 5.21
CA SER A 466 0.03 -23.45 5.27
C SER A 466 0.12 -24.12 6.64
N PHE A 467 1.23 -23.91 7.37
CA PHE A 467 1.43 -24.50 8.70
C PHE A 467 1.00 -23.57 9.85
N PHE A 468 1.24 -22.28 9.73
CA PHE A 468 1.18 -21.37 10.87
C PHE A 468 0.04 -20.34 10.81
N LEU A 469 -0.55 -20.09 9.64
CA LEU A 469 -1.71 -19.19 9.53
C LEU A 469 -2.95 -19.91 10.07
N LEU A 470 -3.70 -19.21 10.90
CA LEU A 470 -4.97 -19.70 11.43
C LEU A 470 -6.14 -19.09 10.67
N GLU A 471 -7.21 -19.87 10.52
CA GLU A 471 -8.46 -19.35 9.99
C GLU A 471 -9.03 -18.29 10.96
N PRO A 472 -9.34 -17.07 10.52
CA PRO A 472 -9.90 -16.05 11.39
C PRO A 472 -11.31 -16.47 11.85
N LYS A 473 -11.58 -16.33 13.15
CA LYS A 473 -12.91 -16.55 13.69
C LYS A 473 -13.83 -15.42 13.25
N LEU A 474 -14.89 -15.73 12.52
CA LEU A 474 -15.93 -14.79 12.17
C LEU A 474 -16.70 -14.41 13.45
N GLN A 475 -16.37 -13.28 14.06
CA GLN A 475 -17.16 -12.72 15.14
C GLN A 475 -18.35 -11.98 14.50
N HIS A 476 -19.57 -12.48 14.72
CA HIS A 476 -20.78 -11.75 14.34
C HIS A 476 -20.77 -10.38 15.04
N LYS A 477 -21.14 -9.32 14.30
CA LYS A 477 -21.53 -8.05 14.96
C LYS A 477 -22.58 -8.43 16.01
N ALA A 478 -22.29 -8.21 17.28
CA ALA A 478 -23.33 -8.18 18.28
C ALA A 478 -24.23 -6.99 17.91
N ILE A 479 -25.34 -7.23 17.25
CA ILE A 479 -26.44 -6.26 17.16
C ILE A 479 -26.87 -6.11 18.62
N PRO A 480 -26.88 -4.91 19.19
CA PRO A 480 -27.44 -4.70 20.52
C PRO A 480 -28.84 -5.31 20.55
N GLU A 481 -29.14 -6.11 21.58
CA GLU A 481 -30.42 -6.82 21.72
C GLU A 481 -31.62 -5.87 21.62
N ASP A 482 -31.43 -4.61 21.96
CA ASP A 482 -32.41 -3.52 21.90
C ASP A 482 -32.81 -3.15 20.46
N MET A 483 -32.01 -3.46 19.43
CA MET A 483 -32.36 -3.22 18.00
C MET A 483 -33.07 -4.40 17.33
N VAL A 484 -33.00 -5.59 17.90
CA VAL A 484 -33.75 -6.76 17.39
C VAL A 484 -35.25 -6.60 17.69
N ALA A 485 -35.60 -5.87 18.75
CA ALA A 485 -37.00 -5.60 19.15
C ALA A 485 -37.74 -4.58 18.30
N THR A 486 -37.04 -3.87 17.39
CA THR A 486 -37.63 -2.81 16.54
C THR A 486 -37.80 -3.20 15.07
N ILE A 487 -37.45 -4.45 14.69
CA ILE A 487 -37.56 -4.96 13.31
C ILE A 487 -38.52 -6.18 13.24
N GLY A 488 -39.25 -6.46 14.31
CA GLY A 488 -40.33 -7.46 14.35
C GLY A 488 -41.70 -6.84 14.01
#